data_ef4ef2bf4bb5739318f484e1f471722d
#
_entry.id   ef4ef2bf4bb5739318f484e1f471722d
#
_cell.length_a   1.000
_cell.length_b   1.000
_cell.length_c   1.000
_cell.angle_alpha   90.00
_cell.angle_beta   90.00
_cell.angle_gamma   90.00
#
_symmetry.space_group_name_H-M   'P 1'
#
loop_
_entity.id
_entity.type
_entity.pdbx_description
1 polymer ?
#
loop_
_entity_poly.entity_id
_entity_poly.type
_entity_poly.pdbx_seq_one_letter_code
_entity_poly.pdbx_strand_id
1 'polypeptide(L)'
;MQEVNILDYSTEVLKGLPKGVFLNAKAGDKKNVMTIGWMTLGRQWNQTCLTIMVRPSRFTNGLIQANPVFTVSIPIKGDFKEAVAICGTKSGRDMDKIAACNFEIADAETIDGFIVKGCGLHVECE
;
A
#
# COMPACT_ATOMS: atom_id res chain seq x y z
N MET A 1 15.42 -7.45 3.44
CA MET A 1 14.73 -7.30 2.15
C MET A 1 15.73 -6.99 1.06
N GLN A 2 15.48 -7.43 -0.12
CA GLN A 2 16.32 -7.18 -1.28
C GLN A 2 15.66 -6.13 -2.17
N GLU A 3 16.42 -5.10 -2.58
CA GLU A 3 15.96 -4.16 -3.58
C GLU A 3 15.96 -4.82 -4.96
N VAL A 4 14.86 -4.65 -5.71
CA VAL A 4 14.69 -5.20 -7.05
C VAL A 4 14.17 -4.12 -7.99
N ASN A 5 14.28 -4.36 -9.29
CA ASN A 5 13.72 -3.47 -10.29
C ASN A 5 12.23 -3.80 -10.47
N ILE A 6 11.36 -2.82 -10.25
CA ILE A 6 9.91 -3.02 -10.39
C ILE A 6 9.52 -3.52 -11.79
N LEU A 7 10.29 -3.18 -12.82
CA LEU A 7 10.01 -3.64 -14.17
C LEU A 7 10.14 -5.16 -14.32
N ASP A 8 10.92 -5.80 -13.47
CA ASP A 8 11.04 -7.27 -13.46
C ASP A 8 9.84 -7.93 -12.79
N TYR A 9 9.00 -7.15 -12.09
CA TYR A 9 7.82 -7.62 -11.36
C TYR A 9 6.53 -6.99 -11.84
N SER A 10 6.55 -6.29 -12.98
CA SER A 10 5.38 -5.56 -13.49
C SER A 10 4.15 -6.47 -13.68
N THR A 11 4.36 -7.69 -14.12
CA THR A 11 3.28 -8.66 -14.28
C THR A 11 2.64 -9.01 -12.94
N GLU A 12 3.45 -9.29 -11.92
CA GLU A 12 2.96 -9.61 -10.57
C GLU A 12 2.21 -8.44 -9.96
N VAL A 13 2.71 -7.22 -10.14
CA VAL A 13 2.06 -5.99 -9.68
C VAL A 13 0.68 -5.88 -10.31
N LEU A 14 0.60 -5.97 -11.62
CA LEU A 14 -0.66 -5.78 -12.36
C LEU A 14 -1.65 -6.93 -12.15
N LYS A 15 -1.17 -8.16 -12.02
CA LYS A 15 -2.02 -9.31 -11.72
C LYS A 15 -2.58 -9.28 -10.30
N GLY A 16 -1.86 -8.64 -9.37
CA GLY A 16 -2.31 -8.51 -7.99
C GLY A 16 -3.46 -7.52 -7.82
N LEU A 17 -3.60 -6.53 -8.70
CA LEU A 17 -4.59 -5.48 -8.56
C LEU A 17 -6.04 -5.97 -8.46
N PRO A 18 -6.52 -6.87 -9.34
CA PRO A 18 -7.89 -7.36 -9.23
C PRO A 18 -8.19 -8.09 -7.92
N LYS A 19 -7.18 -8.62 -7.28
CA LYS A 19 -7.31 -9.31 -5.98
C LYS A 19 -7.23 -8.33 -4.81
N GLY A 20 -6.76 -7.11 -5.04
CA GLY A 20 -6.53 -6.10 -4.02
C GLY A 20 -5.09 -6.07 -3.54
N VAL A 21 -4.56 -4.86 -3.42
CA VAL A 21 -3.25 -4.60 -2.85
C VAL A 21 -3.39 -3.62 -1.69
N PHE A 22 -2.41 -3.56 -0.81
CA PHE A 22 -2.47 -2.70 0.36
C PHE A 22 -1.75 -1.37 0.11
N LEU A 23 -2.50 -0.28 0.23
CA LEU A 23 -1.95 1.07 0.26
C LEU A 23 -1.71 1.45 1.71
N ASN A 24 -0.47 1.73 2.06
CA ASN A 24 -0.05 2.03 3.42
C ASN A 24 0.41 3.48 3.51
N ALA A 25 -0.15 4.23 4.43
CA ALA A 25 0.22 5.62 4.66
C ALA A 25 0.28 5.92 6.15
N LYS A 26 1.13 6.88 6.51
CA LYS A 26 1.22 7.35 7.89
C LYS A 26 1.43 8.86 7.93
N ALA A 27 0.99 9.48 9.02
CA ALA A 27 1.27 10.87 9.33
C ALA A 27 1.48 10.95 10.84
N GLY A 28 2.71 11.22 11.28
CA GLY A 28 3.06 11.16 12.69
C GLY A 28 2.83 9.74 13.24
N ASP A 29 2.00 9.64 14.27
CA ASP A 29 1.68 8.35 14.92
C ASP A 29 0.51 7.62 14.26
N LYS A 30 -0.18 8.29 13.33
CA LYS A 30 -1.35 7.71 12.65
C LYS A 30 -0.91 6.88 11.46
N LYS A 31 -1.35 5.63 11.43
CA LYS A 31 -1.06 4.69 10.34
C LYS A 31 -2.35 4.07 9.86
N ASN A 32 -2.45 3.85 8.56
CA ASN A 32 -3.60 3.16 8.00
C ASN A 32 -3.19 2.30 6.81
N VAL A 33 -3.94 1.22 6.63
CA VAL A 33 -3.85 0.32 5.48
C VAL A 33 -5.20 0.30 4.80
N MET A 34 -5.26 0.57 3.51
CA MET A 34 -6.48 0.40 2.74
C MET A 34 -6.23 -0.46 1.52
N THR A 35 -7.24 -1.24 1.15
CA THR A 35 -7.19 -2.03 -0.07
C THR A 35 -7.49 -1.15 -1.26
N ILE A 36 -6.65 -1.22 -2.29
CA ILE A 36 -6.91 -0.61 -3.58
C ILE A 36 -6.86 -1.68 -4.68
N GLY A 37 -7.65 -1.48 -5.72
CA GLY A 37 -7.66 -2.36 -6.89
C GLY A 37 -7.41 -1.59 -8.19
N TRP A 38 -7.24 -0.28 -8.09
CA TRP A 38 -7.08 0.62 -9.23
C TRP A 38 -5.78 1.40 -9.08
N MET A 39 -4.84 1.12 -9.94
CA MET A 39 -3.51 1.68 -9.89
C MET A 39 -2.92 1.56 -11.30
N THR A 40 -2.07 2.50 -11.69
CA THR A 40 -1.35 2.38 -12.95
C THR A 40 0.15 2.36 -12.70
N LEU A 41 0.84 1.60 -13.51
CA LEU A 41 2.30 1.54 -13.55
C LEU A 41 2.72 2.06 -14.92
N GLY A 42 3.48 3.13 -14.95
CA GLY A 42 3.85 3.76 -16.20
C GLY A 42 5.12 4.58 -16.08
N ARG A 43 5.28 5.50 -17.02
CA ARG A 43 6.46 6.34 -17.08
C ARG A 43 6.06 7.79 -17.30
N GLN A 44 6.57 8.68 -16.45
CA GLN A 44 6.37 10.12 -16.55
C GLN A 44 7.68 10.83 -16.18
N TRP A 45 7.99 11.90 -16.90
CA TRP A 45 9.20 12.68 -16.62
C TRP A 45 10.46 11.81 -16.54
N ASN A 46 10.56 10.83 -17.45
CA ASN A 46 11.69 9.89 -17.52
C ASN A 46 11.89 9.04 -16.26
N GLN A 47 10.81 8.81 -15.51
CA GLN A 47 10.82 7.99 -14.29
C GLN A 47 9.69 6.96 -14.34
N THR A 48 9.94 5.81 -13.75
CA THR A 48 8.89 4.81 -13.53
C THR A 48 8.00 5.31 -12.41
N CYS A 49 6.69 5.38 -12.68
CA CYS A 49 5.71 5.94 -11.76
C CYS A 49 4.60 4.94 -11.46
N LEU A 50 4.23 4.88 -10.19
CA LEU A 50 3.06 4.17 -9.72
C LEU A 50 2.01 5.21 -9.34
N THR A 51 0.90 5.23 -10.08
CA THR A 51 -0.17 6.21 -9.85
C THR A 51 -1.35 5.53 -9.18
N ILE A 52 -1.74 6.07 -8.03
CA ILE A 52 -2.89 5.59 -7.26
C ILE A 52 -3.98 6.66 -7.27
N MET A 53 -5.22 6.22 -7.00
CA MET A 53 -6.35 7.11 -6.81
C MET A 53 -6.93 6.88 -5.42
N VAL A 54 -6.98 7.96 -4.63
CA VAL A 54 -7.53 7.92 -3.28
C VAL A 54 -8.62 8.99 -3.16
N ARG A 55 -9.85 8.55 -2.97
CA ARG A 55 -10.99 9.48 -2.85
C ARG A 55 -10.79 10.40 -1.64
N PRO A 56 -11.20 11.67 -1.73
CA PRO A 56 -11.08 12.61 -0.61
C PRO A 56 -11.76 12.14 0.68
N SER A 57 -12.80 11.31 0.57
CA SER A 57 -13.52 10.78 1.72
C SER A 57 -12.76 9.71 2.49
N ARG A 58 -11.70 9.15 1.93
CA ARG A 58 -10.94 8.08 2.58
C ARG A 58 -10.03 8.64 3.65
N PHE A 59 -9.94 7.93 4.78
CA PHE A 59 -9.05 8.30 5.88
C PHE A 59 -7.58 8.42 5.41
N THR A 60 -7.14 7.50 4.56
CA THR A 60 -5.79 7.51 3.99
C THR A 60 -5.48 8.79 3.22
N ASN A 61 -6.48 9.40 2.56
CA ASN A 61 -6.27 10.65 1.81
C ASN A 61 -5.70 11.74 2.72
N GLY A 62 -6.25 11.91 3.91
CA GLY A 62 -5.76 12.90 4.87
C GLY A 62 -4.33 12.61 5.33
N LEU A 63 -3.99 11.35 5.49
CA LEU A 63 -2.62 10.96 5.85
C LEU A 63 -1.61 11.31 4.76
N ILE A 64 -1.95 11.04 3.50
CA ILE A 64 -1.08 11.35 2.36
C ILE A 64 -0.95 12.86 2.18
N GLN A 65 -2.00 13.63 2.40
CA GLN A 65 -1.90 15.09 2.34
C GLN A 65 -0.98 15.65 3.43
N ALA A 66 -1.00 15.08 4.62
CA ALA A 66 -0.15 15.52 5.72
C ALA A 66 1.31 15.04 5.55
N ASN A 67 1.50 13.85 4.97
CA ASN A 67 2.82 13.27 4.71
C ASN A 67 2.79 12.63 3.32
N PRO A 68 3.27 13.32 2.27
CA PRO A 68 3.04 12.92 0.88
C PRO A 68 3.94 11.78 0.40
N VAL A 69 3.95 10.71 1.15
CA VAL A 69 4.62 9.45 0.79
C VAL A 69 3.70 8.29 1.11
N PHE A 70 3.88 7.18 0.42
CA PHE A 70 3.11 5.98 0.69
C PHE A 70 3.88 4.74 0.23
N THR A 71 3.46 3.59 0.71
CA THR A 71 3.93 2.32 0.17
C THR A 71 2.76 1.51 -0.34
N VAL A 72 3.04 0.60 -1.26
CA VAL A 72 2.08 -0.39 -1.71
C VAL A 72 2.68 -1.77 -1.43
N SER A 73 1.95 -2.57 -0.66
CA SER A 73 2.33 -3.95 -0.38
C SER A 73 1.46 -4.87 -1.23
N ILE A 74 2.11 -5.67 -2.08
CA ILE A 74 1.42 -6.50 -3.06
C ILE A 74 1.52 -7.96 -2.61
N PRO A 75 0.38 -8.59 -2.28
CA PRO A 75 0.37 -9.98 -1.81
C PRO A 75 0.65 -10.94 -2.98
N ILE A 76 1.90 -11.19 -3.26
CA ILE A 76 2.30 -12.22 -4.23
C ILE A 76 2.51 -13.57 -3.58
N LYS A 77 2.46 -13.62 -2.25
CA LYS A 77 2.51 -14.83 -1.44
C LYS A 77 1.72 -14.62 -0.15
N GLY A 78 1.42 -15.70 0.55
CA GLY A 78 0.61 -15.67 1.76
C GLY A 78 -0.88 -15.59 1.45
N ASP A 79 -1.69 -15.69 2.49
CA ASP A 79 -3.15 -15.59 2.40
C ASP A 79 -3.61 -14.32 3.09
N PHE A 80 -3.97 -13.31 2.30
CA PHE A 80 -4.44 -12.02 2.79
C PHE A 80 -5.90 -11.73 2.40
N LYS A 81 -6.64 -12.73 1.98
CA LYS A 81 -7.99 -12.56 1.45
C LYS A 81 -8.93 -11.87 2.43
N GLU A 82 -8.92 -12.28 3.69
CA GLU A 82 -9.76 -11.67 4.72
C GLU A 82 -9.30 -10.24 5.03
N ALA A 83 -8.01 -10.02 5.14
CA ALA A 83 -7.45 -8.70 5.38
C ALA A 83 -7.75 -7.73 4.24
N VAL A 84 -7.70 -8.19 3.00
CA VAL A 84 -8.08 -7.39 1.82
C VAL A 84 -9.53 -6.93 1.94
N ALA A 85 -10.44 -7.81 2.34
CA ALA A 85 -11.85 -7.46 2.53
C ALA A 85 -12.04 -6.42 3.64
N ILE A 86 -11.40 -6.60 4.78
CA ILE A 86 -11.50 -5.66 5.91
C ILE A 86 -10.93 -4.29 5.52
N CYS A 87 -9.73 -4.26 4.97
CA CYS A 87 -9.07 -2.99 4.61
C CYS A 87 -9.79 -2.25 3.48
N GLY A 88 -10.56 -2.96 2.66
CA GLY A 88 -11.33 -2.36 1.56
C GLY A 88 -12.70 -1.84 1.96
N THR A 89 -13.26 -2.29 3.09
CA THR A 89 -14.65 -1.98 3.49
C THR A 89 -14.77 -1.15 4.76
N LYS A 90 -13.73 -1.11 5.59
CA LYS A 90 -13.74 -0.39 6.87
C LYS A 90 -12.89 0.88 6.77
N SER A 91 -13.17 1.86 7.62
CA SER A 91 -12.40 3.10 7.68
C SER A 91 -11.43 3.10 8.86
N GLY A 92 -10.24 3.65 8.63
CA GLY A 92 -9.28 3.90 9.71
C GLY A 92 -9.76 4.91 10.75
N ARG A 93 -10.84 5.67 10.46
CA ARG A 93 -11.49 6.54 11.44
C ARG A 93 -12.20 5.73 12.51
N ASP A 94 -12.70 4.56 12.15
CA ASP A 94 -13.58 3.76 12.99
C ASP A 94 -12.85 2.62 13.69
N MET A 95 -11.70 2.20 13.15
CA MET A 95 -10.97 1.07 13.70
C MET A 95 -9.49 1.11 13.32
N ASP A 96 -8.68 0.45 14.13
CA ASP A 96 -7.27 0.18 13.83
C ASP A 96 -7.19 -1.10 12.98
N LYS A 97 -7.04 -0.93 11.68
CA LYS A 97 -6.99 -2.05 10.74
C LYS A 97 -5.74 -2.90 10.91
N ILE A 98 -4.64 -2.30 11.34
CA ILE A 98 -3.39 -3.04 11.57
C ILE A 98 -3.59 -4.05 12.69
N ALA A 99 -4.21 -3.61 13.78
CA ALA A 99 -4.55 -4.50 14.89
C ALA A 99 -5.62 -5.51 14.52
N ALA A 100 -6.69 -5.06 13.83
CA ALA A 100 -7.81 -5.91 13.46
C ALA A 100 -7.42 -7.04 12.51
N CYS A 101 -6.50 -6.77 11.60
CA CYS A 101 -6.00 -7.77 10.64
C CYS A 101 -4.77 -8.52 11.16
N ASN A 102 -4.32 -8.17 12.36
CA ASN A 102 -3.13 -8.76 12.96
C ASN A 102 -1.90 -8.65 12.03
N PHE A 103 -1.77 -7.49 11.38
CA PHE A 103 -0.64 -7.24 10.50
C PHE A 103 0.66 -7.11 11.27
N GLU A 104 1.69 -7.72 10.75
CA GLU A 104 3.07 -7.43 11.10
C GLU A 104 3.57 -6.35 10.15
N ILE A 105 4.02 -5.21 10.70
CA ILE A 105 4.51 -4.09 9.89
C ILE A 105 5.99 -3.85 10.16
N ALA A 106 6.66 -3.23 9.20
CA ALA A 106 8.04 -2.78 9.33
C ALA A 106 8.19 -1.41 8.70
N ASP A 107 9.19 -0.65 9.14
CA ASP A 107 9.47 0.65 8.55
C ASP A 107 9.91 0.50 7.10
N ALA A 108 9.51 1.46 6.26
CA ALA A 108 10.03 1.57 4.91
C ALA A 108 11.51 1.94 4.94
N GLU A 109 12.24 1.64 3.87
CA GLU A 109 13.69 1.86 3.83
C GLU A 109 14.08 3.26 3.36
N THR A 110 13.32 3.86 2.44
CA THR A 110 13.69 5.11 1.77
C THR A 110 12.76 6.28 2.07
N ILE A 111 11.61 6.04 2.70
CA ILE A 111 10.62 7.07 2.99
C ILE A 111 10.11 6.92 4.43
N ASP A 112 9.47 7.97 4.94
CA ASP A 112 8.79 7.94 6.24
C ASP A 112 7.45 7.22 6.13
N GLY A 113 7.50 5.91 6.02
CA GLY A 113 6.35 5.05 5.83
C GLY A 113 6.59 3.66 6.41
N PHE A 114 5.67 2.76 6.12
CA PHE A 114 5.75 1.38 6.59
C PHE A 114 5.24 0.40 5.53
N ILE A 115 5.56 -0.86 5.70
CA ILE A 115 5.09 -1.94 4.84
C ILE A 115 4.35 -2.99 5.67
N VAL A 116 3.47 -3.74 5.01
CA VAL A 116 2.82 -4.94 5.59
C VAL A 116 3.68 -6.14 5.25
N LYS A 117 4.31 -6.72 6.27
CA LYS A 117 5.20 -7.86 6.09
C LYS A 117 4.45 -9.09 5.59
N GLY A 118 5.15 -9.93 4.85
CA GLY A 118 4.61 -11.21 4.37
C GLY A 118 3.97 -11.16 2.99
N CYS A 119 3.72 -9.97 2.43
CA CYS A 119 3.13 -9.86 1.09
C CYS A 119 4.08 -10.30 -0.03
N GLY A 120 5.36 -10.10 0.17
CA GLY A 120 6.39 -10.53 -0.76
C GLY A 120 6.94 -9.44 -1.67
N LEU A 121 6.16 -8.42 -2.00
CA LEU A 121 6.60 -7.31 -2.83
C LEU A 121 6.08 -5.99 -2.27
N HIS A 122 6.96 -5.00 -2.16
CA HIS A 122 6.64 -3.68 -1.62
C HIS A 122 7.22 -2.59 -2.50
N VAL A 123 6.45 -1.53 -2.72
CA VAL A 123 6.87 -0.36 -3.50
C VAL A 123 6.80 0.86 -2.60
N GLU A 124 7.91 1.60 -2.50
CA GLU A 124 7.98 2.83 -1.73
C GLU A 124 7.88 4.02 -2.68
N CYS A 125 6.96 4.93 -2.41
CA CYS A 125 6.59 6.01 -3.32
C CYS A 125 6.60 7.38 -2.60
N GLU A 126 7.00 8.40 -3.36
CA GLU A 126 6.92 9.78 -2.91
C GLU A 126 6.29 10.70 -3.95
#